data_cca3e48a8856325948559f00bea3d575
#
_entry.id   cca3e48a8856325948559f00bea3d575
#
_cell.length_a   1.000
_cell.length_b   1.000
_cell.length_c   1.000
_cell.angle_alpha   90.00
_cell.angle_beta   90.00
_cell.angle_gamma   90.00
#
_symmetry.space_group_name_H-M   'P 1'
#
loop_
_entity.id
_entity.type
_entity.pdbx_description
1 polymer ?
#
loop_
_entity_poly.entity_id
_entity_poly.type
_entity_poly.pdbx_seq_one_letter_code
_entity_poly.pdbx_strand_id
1 'polypeptide(L)'
;MNTDIRNSNYTTQEKLQILADAAKYDVACTSSGSSRRGKKGELGNAEACGICHSFAADGRCISLLKILMTNHCAYDCKYCINRKSNDVKRATFTPEEICDLTVEFYKRNYIEGLFLSSGILRNPTYTMEKMCETLLLLRTKYHFNGYIHIKTIPGASDELLAAAGYLADRISVNLELPTEEGLHTLAPNKTMQNILNPMGKVQSTIASHRMAIGKSAYMERSGGNKFLNAGIFSDASKKHFSECLNVQKKDKVISRNSQMNRLESYKKYTSLDHALTWENANQLAPRDMSRLKRSFAPAGQSTQMIIGATGESDYTLLQTTQALYQGFDLKRVFYSAYIPLNEDNVLPEIGTPPPLLREHRLYQADWLLRFYGFQAGELLSSEQPNFNEMIDPKCDWALRHMEQFPVEVEKASYATLLRVPGIGPKSASRITYARRYGRLDYASLKKMGVVLKRAHYFITCGGKQMYHTPIEASYITRQLISVDKKDLWNTQHANESFTQMTLTDFGVC
;
A
#
# COMPACT_ATOMS: atom_id res chain seq x y z
N MET A 1 -21.60 -32.16 -10.73
CA MET A 1 -20.55 -32.35 -11.73
C MET A 1 -19.21 -32.32 -11.00
N ASN A 2 -18.57 -33.48 -10.88
CA ASN A 2 -17.23 -33.63 -10.33
C ASN A 2 -16.24 -32.95 -11.30
N THR A 3 -15.86 -31.74 -11.04
CA THR A 3 -14.66 -31.17 -11.66
C THR A 3 -13.47 -31.73 -10.90
N ASP A 4 -13.04 -32.92 -11.29
CA ASP A 4 -11.70 -33.39 -11.00
C ASP A 4 -10.74 -32.30 -11.45
N ILE A 5 -10.10 -31.67 -10.46
CA ILE A 5 -8.96 -30.78 -10.71
C ILE A 5 -7.90 -31.72 -11.31
N ARG A 6 -7.84 -31.79 -12.65
CA ARG A 6 -6.74 -32.47 -13.30
C ARG A 6 -5.50 -31.72 -12.86
N ASN A 7 -4.81 -32.28 -11.85
CA ASN A 7 -3.44 -31.94 -11.58
C ASN A 7 -2.71 -32.17 -12.90
N SER A 8 -2.52 -31.09 -13.67
CA SER A 8 -1.63 -31.14 -14.82
C SER A 8 -0.32 -31.69 -14.30
N ASN A 9 0.32 -32.57 -15.07
CA ASN A 9 1.60 -33.21 -14.74
C ASN A 9 2.77 -32.21 -14.69
N TYR A 10 2.51 -30.97 -14.21
CA TYR A 10 3.53 -29.95 -14.06
C TYR A 10 4.44 -30.26 -12.87
N THR A 11 5.73 -30.17 -13.11
CA THR A 11 6.74 -30.15 -12.05
C THR A 11 6.58 -28.90 -11.16
N THR A 12 7.08 -28.95 -9.95
CA THR A 12 7.08 -27.78 -9.02
C THR A 12 7.72 -26.54 -9.67
N GLN A 13 8.73 -26.71 -10.52
CA GLN A 13 9.39 -25.62 -11.22
C GLN A 13 8.47 -24.99 -12.30
N GLU A 14 7.76 -25.79 -13.07
CA GLU A 14 6.78 -25.31 -14.06
C GLU A 14 5.60 -24.61 -13.39
N LYS A 15 5.10 -25.16 -12.26
CA LYS A 15 4.08 -24.50 -11.45
C LYS A 15 4.58 -23.15 -10.93
N LEU A 16 5.83 -23.07 -10.46
CA LEU A 16 6.43 -21.83 -9.98
C LEU A 16 6.46 -20.78 -11.09
N GLN A 17 6.86 -21.14 -12.29
CA GLN A 17 6.88 -20.21 -13.42
C GLN A 17 5.48 -19.69 -13.76
N ILE A 18 4.48 -20.56 -13.86
CA ILE A 18 3.09 -20.19 -14.16
C ILE A 18 2.52 -19.28 -13.06
N LEU A 19 2.70 -19.64 -11.78
CA LEU A 19 2.06 -18.96 -10.65
C LEU A 19 2.82 -17.70 -10.21
N ALA A 20 4.13 -17.62 -10.43
CA ALA A 20 4.91 -16.41 -10.25
C ALA A 20 4.59 -15.38 -11.34
N ASP A 21 4.45 -15.82 -12.60
CA ASP A 21 4.03 -14.94 -13.70
C ASP A 21 2.61 -14.39 -13.47
N ALA A 22 1.68 -15.24 -13.06
CA ALA A 22 0.34 -14.82 -12.68
C ALA A 22 0.33 -13.84 -11.49
N ALA A 23 1.28 -13.95 -10.55
CA ALA A 23 1.41 -13.06 -9.40
C ALA A 23 2.01 -11.67 -9.73
N LYS A 24 2.60 -11.48 -10.90
CA LYS A 24 3.15 -10.16 -11.34
C LYS A 24 2.06 -9.09 -11.43
N TYR A 25 0.86 -9.47 -11.82
CA TYR A 25 -0.28 -8.58 -11.97
C TYR A 25 -0.98 -8.26 -10.64
N ASP A 26 -0.57 -8.89 -9.55
CA ASP A 26 -1.02 -8.59 -8.19
C ASP A 26 0.02 -7.69 -7.50
N VAL A 27 -0.04 -6.41 -7.79
CA VAL A 27 1.01 -5.45 -7.42
C VAL A 27 0.85 -4.96 -5.99
N ALA A 28 1.33 -5.71 -5.03
CA ALA A 28 1.55 -5.19 -3.68
C ALA A 28 3.04 -4.92 -3.36
N CYS A 29 3.93 -5.03 -4.36
CA CYS A 29 5.37 -4.88 -4.18
C CYS A 29 6.05 -4.49 -5.50
N THR A 30 7.08 -3.65 -5.42
CA THR A 30 7.97 -3.37 -6.54
C THR A 30 8.84 -4.60 -6.83
N SER A 31 8.51 -5.37 -7.87
CA SER A 31 9.40 -6.41 -8.38
C SER A 31 10.43 -5.79 -9.33
N SER A 32 11.71 -6.10 -9.14
CA SER A 32 12.72 -5.82 -10.16
C SER A 32 12.48 -6.74 -11.36
N GLY A 33 11.83 -6.23 -12.41
CA GLY A 33 11.49 -6.97 -13.62
C GLY A 33 12.66 -7.20 -14.58
N SER A 34 13.88 -7.48 -14.11
CA SER A 34 14.99 -7.79 -15.00
C SER A 34 15.08 -9.30 -15.26
N SER A 35 14.84 -9.73 -16.49
CA SER A 35 15.19 -11.06 -16.96
C SER A 35 16.37 -10.97 -17.93
N ARG A 36 17.45 -11.73 -17.67
CA ARG A 36 18.57 -11.91 -18.57
C ARG A 36 18.87 -13.39 -18.69
N ARG A 37 18.82 -13.92 -19.90
CA ARG A 37 19.36 -15.27 -20.17
C ARG A 37 20.88 -15.20 -20.19
N GLY A 38 21.52 -16.14 -19.48
CA GLY A 38 22.96 -16.31 -19.53
C GLY A 38 23.43 -16.62 -20.94
N LYS A 39 24.52 -15.98 -21.37
CA LYS A 39 25.21 -16.32 -22.62
C LYS A 39 26.33 -17.32 -22.32
N LYS A 40 26.64 -18.15 -23.31
CA LYS A 40 27.74 -19.13 -23.21
C LYS A 40 29.08 -18.41 -22.89
N GLY A 41 29.60 -18.65 -21.69
CA GLY A 41 30.83 -17.99 -21.18
C GLY A 41 30.57 -16.89 -20.13
N GLU A 42 29.34 -16.55 -19.78
CA GLU A 42 29.01 -15.64 -18.69
C GLU A 42 28.45 -16.42 -17.50
N LEU A 43 28.75 -15.98 -16.29
CA LEU A 43 28.21 -16.56 -15.04
C LEU A 43 26.91 -15.85 -14.66
N GLY A 44 25.81 -16.63 -14.56
CA GLY A 44 24.56 -16.22 -13.96
C GLY A 44 23.41 -15.99 -14.94
N ASN A 45 22.22 -16.44 -14.51
CA ASN A 45 20.92 -16.11 -15.10
C ASN A 45 20.19 -15.16 -14.15
N ALA A 46 19.53 -14.13 -14.68
CA ALA A 46 18.54 -13.36 -13.95
C ALA A 46 17.16 -13.73 -14.48
N GLU A 47 16.45 -14.60 -13.78
CA GLU A 47 15.06 -14.88 -14.06
C GLU A 47 14.19 -14.17 -13.02
N ALA A 48 13.08 -13.58 -13.46
CA ALA A 48 12.09 -12.97 -12.57
C ALA A 48 11.31 -14.10 -11.87
N CYS A 49 11.82 -14.59 -10.75
CA CYS A 49 11.26 -15.73 -10.03
C CYS A 49 10.38 -15.34 -8.84
N GLY A 50 9.44 -14.39 -9.02
CA GLY A 50 8.43 -14.10 -8.01
C GLY A 50 8.97 -13.50 -6.70
N ILE A 51 10.22 -13.01 -6.66
CA ILE A 51 10.76 -12.32 -5.49
C ILE A 51 10.33 -10.87 -5.53
N CYS A 52 9.62 -10.42 -4.50
CA CYS A 52 9.25 -9.04 -4.32
C CYS A 52 9.97 -8.42 -3.12
N HIS A 53 10.06 -7.10 -3.13
CA HIS A 53 10.69 -6.33 -2.08
C HIS A 53 9.64 -5.54 -1.29
N SER A 54 9.64 -5.69 0.03
CA SER A 54 8.82 -4.91 0.96
C SER A 54 9.72 -4.16 1.92
N PHE A 55 9.32 -2.96 2.31
CA PHE A 55 10.08 -2.19 3.29
C PHE A 55 9.53 -2.41 4.70
N ALA A 56 10.41 -2.77 5.62
CA ALA A 56 10.11 -2.83 7.04
C ALA A 56 9.95 -1.41 7.63
N ALA A 57 9.39 -1.33 8.84
CA ALA A 57 9.19 -0.04 9.51
C ALA A 57 10.51 0.70 9.83
N ASP A 58 11.61 -0.02 9.92
CA ASP A 58 12.98 0.49 10.13
C ASP A 58 13.69 0.92 8.82
N GLY A 59 13.01 0.80 7.68
CA GLY A 59 13.54 1.17 6.35
C GLY A 59 14.35 0.08 5.65
N ARG A 60 14.50 -1.12 6.26
CA ARG A 60 15.15 -2.26 5.59
C ARG A 60 14.25 -2.80 4.48
N CYS A 61 14.89 -3.21 3.38
CA CYS A 61 14.25 -3.93 2.30
C CYS A 61 14.17 -5.42 2.67
N ILE A 62 12.97 -5.98 2.66
CA ILE A 62 12.70 -7.41 2.92
C ILE A 62 12.35 -8.06 1.59
N SER A 63 13.10 -9.10 1.21
CA SER A 63 12.81 -9.92 0.04
C SER A 63 11.79 -11.01 0.39
N LEU A 64 10.70 -11.11 -0.38
CA LEU A 64 9.64 -12.08 -0.15
C LEU A 64 9.43 -12.94 -1.39
N LEU A 65 9.24 -14.25 -1.19
CA LEU A 65 8.69 -15.11 -2.22
C LEU A 65 7.21 -14.77 -2.40
N LYS A 66 6.86 -14.15 -3.54
CA LYS A 66 5.49 -13.79 -3.88
C LYS A 66 4.93 -14.78 -4.86
N ILE A 67 3.97 -15.59 -4.42
CA ILE A 67 3.34 -16.62 -5.25
C ILE A 67 1.83 -16.65 -5.03
N LEU A 68 1.13 -17.15 -6.06
CA LEU A 68 -0.24 -17.62 -5.93
C LEU A 68 -0.23 -19.09 -5.52
N MET A 69 -1.11 -19.46 -4.59
CA MET A 69 -1.37 -20.87 -4.32
C MET A 69 -2.01 -21.53 -5.54
N THR A 70 -2.93 -20.83 -6.19
CA THR A 70 -3.53 -21.25 -7.45
C THR A 70 -3.92 -20.05 -8.30
N ASN A 71 -3.86 -20.19 -9.62
CA ASN A 71 -4.46 -19.25 -10.56
C ASN A 71 -5.78 -19.77 -11.18
N HIS A 72 -6.27 -20.93 -10.74
CA HIS A 72 -7.69 -21.27 -10.92
C HIS A 72 -8.54 -20.30 -10.11
N CYS A 73 -9.57 -19.73 -10.73
CA CYS A 73 -10.47 -18.83 -10.05
C CYS A 73 -11.92 -19.11 -10.42
N ALA A 74 -12.79 -19.21 -9.40
CA ALA A 74 -14.23 -19.33 -9.60
C ALA A 74 -14.90 -18.00 -9.96
N TYR A 75 -14.20 -16.87 -9.73
CA TYR A 75 -14.68 -15.52 -10.01
C TYR A 75 -14.27 -15.06 -11.41
N ASP A 76 -15.06 -14.14 -11.95
CA ASP A 76 -14.83 -13.58 -13.29
C ASP A 76 -14.62 -12.06 -13.24
N CYS A 77 -13.71 -11.61 -12.39
CA CYS A 77 -13.37 -10.18 -12.30
C CYS A 77 -12.74 -9.70 -13.61
N LYS A 78 -13.36 -8.75 -14.28
CA LYS A 78 -13.01 -8.30 -15.63
C LYS A 78 -11.57 -7.82 -15.79
N TYR A 79 -11.01 -7.20 -14.76
CA TYR A 79 -9.61 -6.72 -14.74
C TYR A 79 -8.56 -7.81 -14.54
N CYS A 80 -8.95 -9.04 -14.16
CA CYS A 80 -8.01 -10.06 -13.70
C CYS A 80 -7.61 -11.01 -14.82
N ILE A 81 -6.30 -11.22 -15.00
CA ILE A 81 -5.78 -12.21 -15.95
C ILE A 81 -6.24 -13.63 -15.63
N ASN A 82 -6.43 -13.91 -14.32
CA ASN A 82 -6.81 -15.24 -13.82
C ASN A 82 -8.32 -15.43 -13.70
N ARG A 83 -9.14 -14.55 -14.31
CA ARG A 83 -10.60 -14.70 -14.30
C ARG A 83 -11.02 -16.04 -14.92
N LYS A 84 -12.19 -16.53 -14.53
CA LYS A 84 -12.70 -17.84 -14.93
C LYS A 84 -12.76 -18.02 -16.45
N SER A 85 -13.19 -16.96 -17.16
CA SER A 85 -13.40 -16.99 -18.62
C SER A 85 -12.12 -16.91 -19.46
N ASN A 86 -10.97 -16.57 -18.87
CA ASN A 86 -9.71 -16.50 -19.61
C ASN A 86 -9.12 -17.89 -19.84
N ASP A 87 -8.68 -18.13 -21.06
CA ASP A 87 -7.91 -19.34 -21.44
C ASP A 87 -6.42 -19.12 -21.19
N VAL A 88 -6.00 -19.35 -19.92
CA VAL A 88 -4.60 -19.26 -19.50
C VAL A 88 -4.14 -20.56 -18.86
N LYS A 89 -2.84 -20.85 -18.91
CA LYS A 89 -2.28 -22.01 -18.22
C LYS A 89 -2.59 -21.94 -16.73
N ARG A 90 -3.19 -23.00 -16.21
CA ARG A 90 -3.64 -23.08 -14.81
C ARG A 90 -2.79 -24.06 -14.03
N ALA A 91 -2.38 -23.68 -12.83
CA ALA A 91 -1.64 -24.53 -11.92
C ALA A 91 -2.14 -24.32 -10.47
N THR A 92 -1.88 -25.31 -9.63
CA THR A 92 -2.18 -25.25 -8.20
C THR A 92 -1.05 -25.92 -7.44
N PHE A 93 -0.51 -25.22 -6.44
CA PHE A 93 0.39 -25.80 -5.47
C PHE A 93 -0.40 -26.50 -4.35
N THR A 94 0.17 -27.57 -3.81
CA THR A 94 -0.26 -28.10 -2.53
C THR A 94 0.35 -27.23 -1.39
N PRO A 95 -0.23 -27.29 -0.18
CA PRO A 95 0.37 -26.65 0.99
C PRO A 95 1.84 -27.03 1.21
N GLU A 96 2.17 -28.31 1.04
CA GLU A 96 3.53 -28.85 1.21
C GLU A 96 4.50 -28.28 0.16
N GLU A 97 4.10 -28.24 -1.12
CA GLU A 97 4.94 -27.67 -2.19
C GLU A 97 5.30 -26.21 -1.90
N ILE A 98 4.34 -25.40 -1.39
CA ILE A 98 4.62 -24.01 -1.00
C ILE A 98 5.59 -23.95 0.18
N CYS A 99 5.41 -24.83 1.16
CA CYS A 99 6.30 -24.92 2.32
C CYS A 99 7.73 -25.28 1.91
N ASP A 100 7.89 -26.30 1.08
CA ASP A 100 9.20 -26.74 0.60
C ASP A 100 9.91 -25.64 -0.19
N LEU A 101 9.21 -24.98 -1.14
CA LEU A 101 9.75 -23.85 -1.89
C LEU A 101 10.17 -22.69 -0.98
N THR A 102 9.32 -22.33 -0.01
CA THR A 102 9.59 -21.23 0.92
C THR A 102 10.84 -21.51 1.75
N VAL A 103 10.94 -22.72 2.32
CA VAL A 103 12.06 -23.13 3.17
C VAL A 103 13.35 -23.25 2.37
N GLU A 104 13.30 -23.82 1.17
CA GLU A 104 14.50 -23.94 0.31
C GLU A 104 15.01 -22.58 -0.15
N PHE A 105 14.14 -21.64 -0.54
CA PHE A 105 14.57 -20.29 -0.88
C PHE A 105 15.11 -19.51 0.32
N TYR A 106 14.52 -19.73 1.49
CA TYR A 106 14.99 -19.11 2.74
C TYR A 106 16.38 -19.62 3.14
N LYS A 107 16.60 -20.95 3.10
CA LYS A 107 17.92 -21.57 3.41
C LYS A 107 19.01 -21.07 2.49
N ARG A 108 18.68 -20.73 1.25
CA ARG A 108 19.63 -20.19 0.26
C ARG A 108 19.80 -18.66 0.34
N ASN A 109 19.21 -18.02 1.33
CA ASN A 109 19.20 -16.56 1.51
C ASN A 109 18.63 -15.76 0.33
N TYR A 110 17.74 -16.35 -0.47
CA TYR A 110 17.07 -15.64 -1.56
C TYR A 110 15.93 -14.77 -1.06
N ILE A 111 15.29 -15.17 0.04
CA ILE A 111 14.12 -14.52 0.64
C ILE A 111 14.24 -14.46 2.17
N GLU A 112 13.56 -13.49 2.76
CA GLU A 112 13.35 -13.36 4.20
C GLU A 112 11.94 -13.80 4.63
N GLY A 113 11.04 -14.05 3.67
CA GLY A 113 9.68 -14.44 3.97
C GLY A 113 8.84 -14.82 2.76
N LEU A 114 7.58 -15.08 3.02
CA LEU A 114 6.56 -15.47 2.06
C LEU A 114 5.48 -14.39 1.94
N PHE A 115 5.07 -14.07 0.70
CA PHE A 115 3.82 -13.39 0.41
C PHE A 115 2.90 -14.34 -0.36
N LEU A 116 1.88 -14.85 0.33
CA LEU A 116 0.93 -15.82 -0.21
C LEU A 116 -0.38 -15.15 -0.60
N SER A 117 -0.77 -15.32 -1.85
CA SER A 117 -2.08 -14.96 -2.40
C SER A 117 -2.69 -16.14 -3.15
N SER A 118 -3.91 -16.01 -3.66
CA SER A 118 -4.57 -17.10 -4.39
C SER A 118 -5.69 -16.58 -5.31
N GLY A 119 -5.92 -17.26 -6.42
CA GLY A 119 -7.24 -17.31 -7.05
C GLY A 119 -8.22 -18.04 -6.13
N ILE A 120 -9.51 -18.01 -6.45
CA ILE A 120 -10.55 -18.65 -5.62
C ILE A 120 -10.83 -20.05 -6.19
N LEU A 121 -10.27 -21.04 -5.53
CA LEU A 121 -10.48 -22.45 -5.85
C LEU A 121 -11.78 -22.95 -5.20
N ARG A 122 -12.73 -23.42 -5.97
CA ARG A 122 -14.07 -23.84 -5.56
C ARG A 122 -14.89 -22.69 -4.93
N ASN A 123 -14.54 -22.26 -3.71
CA ASN A 123 -15.18 -21.17 -2.98
C ASN A 123 -14.18 -20.45 -2.06
N PRO A 124 -14.53 -19.28 -1.50
CA PRO A 124 -13.65 -18.50 -0.61
C PRO A 124 -13.16 -19.28 0.62
N THR A 125 -14.05 -19.99 1.29
CA THR A 125 -13.76 -20.74 2.53
C THR A 125 -12.75 -21.85 2.27
N TYR A 126 -12.99 -22.72 1.29
CA TYR A 126 -12.06 -23.80 0.91
C TYR A 126 -10.67 -23.26 0.53
N THR A 127 -10.63 -22.16 -0.22
CA THR A 127 -9.35 -21.54 -0.61
C THR A 127 -8.59 -21.04 0.60
N MET A 128 -9.30 -20.35 1.51
CA MET A 128 -8.70 -19.82 2.72
C MET A 128 -8.25 -20.91 3.69
N GLU A 129 -8.98 -22.03 3.78
CA GLU A 129 -8.57 -23.23 4.52
C GLU A 129 -7.20 -23.72 4.04
N LYS A 130 -7.03 -23.92 2.74
CA LYS A 130 -5.75 -24.39 2.17
C LYS A 130 -4.61 -23.38 2.37
N MET A 131 -4.90 -22.10 2.31
CA MET A 131 -3.91 -21.07 2.65
C MET A 131 -3.53 -21.10 4.13
N CYS A 132 -4.49 -21.23 5.04
CA CYS A 132 -4.21 -21.37 6.47
C CYS A 132 -3.46 -22.66 6.79
N GLU A 133 -3.78 -23.78 6.14
CA GLU A 133 -3.05 -25.05 6.24
C GLU A 133 -1.57 -24.86 5.88
N THR A 134 -1.29 -24.17 4.77
CA THR A 134 0.08 -23.83 4.37
C THR A 134 0.82 -23.05 5.46
N LEU A 135 0.19 -22.00 6.03
CA LEU A 135 0.81 -21.19 7.07
C LEU A 135 1.03 -22.01 8.37
N LEU A 136 0.08 -22.88 8.70
CA LEU A 136 0.18 -23.76 9.85
C LEU A 136 1.35 -24.72 9.70
N LEU A 137 1.46 -25.41 8.56
CA LEU A 137 2.59 -26.30 8.26
C LEU A 137 3.93 -25.57 8.35
N LEU A 138 4.04 -24.35 7.77
CA LEU A 138 5.24 -23.54 7.89
C LEU A 138 5.61 -23.28 9.35
N ARG A 139 4.64 -22.93 10.21
CA ARG A 139 4.91 -22.57 11.60
C ARG A 139 5.16 -23.77 12.50
N THR A 140 4.49 -24.89 12.26
CA THR A 140 4.54 -26.08 13.15
C THR A 140 5.51 -27.15 12.66
N LYS A 141 5.34 -27.65 11.44
CA LYS A 141 6.15 -28.73 10.88
C LYS A 141 7.54 -28.26 10.43
N TYR A 142 7.59 -27.12 9.73
CA TYR A 142 8.85 -26.58 9.19
C TYR A 142 9.56 -25.61 10.14
N HIS A 143 8.93 -25.25 11.27
CA HIS A 143 9.45 -24.28 12.25
C HIS A 143 9.94 -22.97 11.64
N PHE A 144 9.28 -22.54 10.53
CA PHE A 144 9.61 -21.34 9.82
C PHE A 144 9.23 -20.09 10.62
N ASN A 145 10.21 -19.31 11.05
CA ASN A 145 10.00 -18.06 11.80
C ASN A 145 10.19 -16.79 10.95
N GLY A 146 10.39 -16.94 9.65
CA GLY A 146 10.47 -15.81 8.71
C GLY A 146 9.15 -15.04 8.59
N TYR A 147 9.21 -13.90 7.91
CA TYR A 147 8.05 -13.03 7.71
C TYR A 147 7.01 -13.69 6.80
N ILE A 148 5.75 -13.63 7.18
CA ILE A 148 4.62 -14.10 6.36
C ILE A 148 3.60 -12.97 6.16
N HIS A 149 3.33 -12.65 4.91
CA HIS A 149 2.24 -11.79 4.48
C HIS A 149 1.20 -12.64 3.74
N ILE A 150 -0.04 -12.63 4.22
CA ILE A 150 -1.15 -13.32 3.58
C ILE A 150 -2.16 -12.33 3.00
N LYS A 151 -2.59 -12.58 1.76
CA LYS A 151 -3.73 -11.89 1.15
C LYS A 151 -4.97 -12.75 1.38
N THR A 152 -5.82 -12.33 2.30
CA THR A 152 -7.03 -13.07 2.66
C THR A 152 -8.09 -12.99 1.58
N ILE A 153 -8.92 -14.01 1.52
CA ILE A 153 -9.99 -14.12 0.52
C ILE A 153 -11.28 -13.48 1.08
N PRO A 154 -11.82 -12.43 0.44
CA PRO A 154 -13.11 -11.86 0.83
C PRO A 154 -14.23 -12.91 0.78
N GLY A 155 -15.06 -12.96 1.84
CA GLY A 155 -16.13 -13.93 1.97
C GLY A 155 -15.73 -15.27 2.62
N ALA A 156 -14.49 -15.42 3.05
CA ALA A 156 -14.09 -16.53 3.92
C ALA A 156 -14.63 -16.36 5.34
N SER A 157 -14.71 -17.47 6.11
CA SER A 157 -15.23 -17.45 7.49
C SER A 157 -14.33 -16.63 8.43
N ASP A 158 -14.93 -16.16 9.53
CA ASP A 158 -14.23 -15.36 10.54
C ASP A 158 -13.17 -16.15 11.29
N GLU A 159 -13.41 -17.44 11.49
CA GLU A 159 -12.47 -18.34 12.14
C GLU A 159 -11.18 -18.48 11.32
N LEU A 160 -11.30 -18.60 10.00
CA LEU A 160 -10.15 -18.67 9.10
C LEU A 160 -9.40 -17.34 9.04
N LEU A 161 -10.12 -16.23 9.08
CA LEU A 161 -9.52 -14.91 9.16
C LEU A 161 -8.71 -14.73 10.46
N ALA A 162 -9.26 -15.23 11.59
CA ALA A 162 -8.59 -15.23 12.88
C ALA A 162 -7.35 -16.13 12.86
N ALA A 163 -7.46 -17.35 12.34
CA ALA A 163 -6.34 -18.29 12.20
C ALA A 163 -5.20 -17.66 11.37
N ALA A 164 -5.52 -17.07 10.22
CA ALA A 164 -4.55 -16.36 9.40
C ALA A 164 -3.84 -15.25 10.16
N GLY A 165 -4.57 -14.50 11.00
CA GLY A 165 -4.00 -13.42 11.81
C GLY A 165 -2.97 -13.85 12.84
N TYR A 166 -3.14 -15.03 13.44
CA TYR A 166 -2.14 -15.59 14.37
C TYR A 166 -0.95 -16.23 13.67
N LEU A 167 -1.13 -16.74 12.46
CA LEU A 167 -0.08 -17.41 11.69
C LEU A 167 0.77 -16.46 10.86
N ALA A 168 0.18 -15.36 10.38
CA ALA A 168 0.86 -14.37 9.57
C ALA A 168 1.37 -13.16 10.38
N ASP A 169 2.36 -12.47 9.83
CA ASP A 169 2.84 -11.21 10.38
C ASP A 169 2.04 -10.02 9.85
N ARG A 170 1.56 -10.10 8.60
CA ARG A 170 0.69 -9.09 7.98
C ARG A 170 -0.47 -9.75 7.25
N ILE A 171 -1.62 -9.11 7.33
CA ILE A 171 -2.82 -9.45 6.56
C ILE A 171 -3.07 -8.34 5.54
N SER A 172 -3.49 -8.70 4.33
CA SER A 172 -4.11 -7.78 3.40
C SER A 172 -5.47 -8.29 2.94
N VAL A 173 -6.43 -7.35 2.88
CA VAL A 173 -7.72 -7.54 2.25
C VAL A 173 -7.80 -6.49 1.16
N ASN A 174 -7.82 -6.91 -0.10
CA ASN A 174 -7.79 -5.95 -1.20
C ASN A 174 -9.16 -5.32 -1.42
N LEU A 175 -9.19 -3.98 -1.45
CA LEU A 175 -10.38 -3.22 -1.83
C LEU A 175 -10.64 -3.33 -3.34
N GLU A 176 -9.58 -3.36 -4.13
CA GLU A 176 -9.51 -3.39 -5.59
C GLU A 176 -9.95 -2.06 -6.22
N LEU A 177 -11.18 -1.62 -5.99
CA LEU A 177 -11.76 -0.40 -6.56
C LEU A 177 -12.32 0.50 -5.45
N PRO A 178 -12.22 1.84 -5.59
CA PRO A 178 -12.61 2.76 -4.51
C PRO A 178 -14.13 2.93 -4.36
N THR A 179 -14.90 2.57 -5.39
CA THR A 179 -16.36 2.77 -5.44
C THR A 179 -17.11 1.44 -5.52
N GLU A 180 -18.33 1.42 -4.98
CA GLU A 180 -19.21 0.25 -5.05
C GLU A 180 -19.67 -0.01 -6.50
N GLU A 181 -19.92 1.06 -7.27
CA GLU A 181 -20.30 0.99 -8.67
C GLU A 181 -19.19 0.35 -9.52
N GLY A 182 -17.95 0.82 -9.37
CA GLY A 182 -16.79 0.25 -10.05
C GLY A 182 -16.60 -1.22 -9.69
N LEU A 183 -16.76 -1.56 -8.39
CA LEU A 183 -16.63 -2.93 -7.91
C LEU A 183 -17.72 -3.84 -8.50
N HIS A 184 -18.97 -3.39 -8.53
CA HIS A 184 -20.08 -4.12 -9.13
C HIS A 184 -19.86 -4.37 -10.64
N THR A 185 -19.37 -3.36 -11.34
CA THR A 185 -19.12 -3.42 -12.79
C THR A 185 -17.99 -4.37 -13.15
N LEU A 186 -16.86 -4.32 -12.42
CA LEU A 186 -15.64 -5.05 -12.77
C LEU A 186 -15.42 -6.33 -11.97
N ALA A 187 -16.05 -6.49 -10.81
CA ALA A 187 -15.91 -7.65 -9.94
C ALA A 187 -17.25 -8.05 -9.31
N PRO A 188 -18.24 -8.49 -10.08
CA PRO A 188 -19.62 -8.70 -9.63
C PRO A 188 -19.77 -9.72 -8.49
N ASN A 189 -18.79 -10.59 -8.30
CA ASN A 189 -18.75 -11.56 -7.20
C ASN A 189 -18.24 -10.97 -5.86
N LYS A 190 -17.81 -9.69 -5.86
CA LYS A 190 -17.33 -9.00 -4.67
C LYS A 190 -18.29 -7.87 -4.29
N THR A 191 -18.50 -7.69 -3.00
CA THR A 191 -19.25 -6.55 -2.48
C THR A 191 -18.37 -5.74 -1.53
N MET A 192 -18.63 -4.45 -1.42
CA MET A 192 -17.90 -3.57 -0.52
C MET A 192 -17.97 -4.09 0.93
N GLN A 193 -19.13 -4.60 1.35
CA GLN A 193 -19.32 -5.18 2.68
C GLN A 193 -18.45 -6.42 2.92
N ASN A 194 -18.36 -7.33 1.93
CA ASN A 194 -17.53 -8.53 2.04
C ASN A 194 -16.03 -8.23 2.12
N ILE A 195 -15.62 -7.01 1.77
CA ILE A 195 -14.24 -6.53 1.87
C ILE A 195 -14.04 -5.74 3.18
N LEU A 196 -14.91 -4.79 3.49
CA LEU A 196 -14.76 -3.91 4.65
C LEU A 196 -15.03 -4.61 5.99
N ASN A 197 -15.96 -5.58 6.05
CA ASN A 197 -16.24 -6.33 7.27
C ASN A 197 -15.01 -7.11 7.78
N PRO A 198 -14.29 -7.90 6.95
CA PRO A 198 -13.03 -8.51 7.36
C PRO A 198 -11.98 -7.50 7.81
N MET A 199 -11.83 -6.35 7.13
CA MET A 199 -10.90 -5.28 7.55
C MET A 199 -11.24 -4.77 8.96
N GLY A 200 -12.53 -4.53 9.25
CA GLY A 200 -12.98 -4.10 10.58
C GLY A 200 -12.71 -5.14 11.68
N LYS A 201 -12.91 -6.42 11.37
CA LYS A 201 -12.60 -7.53 12.30
C LYS A 201 -11.10 -7.64 12.58
N VAL A 202 -10.27 -7.58 11.54
CA VAL A 202 -8.81 -7.57 11.69
C VAL A 202 -8.36 -6.38 12.54
N GLN A 203 -8.88 -5.18 12.28
CA GLN A 203 -8.55 -3.98 13.05
C GLN A 203 -8.94 -4.12 14.52
N SER A 204 -10.17 -4.56 14.82
CA SER A 204 -10.64 -4.72 16.19
C SER A 204 -9.86 -5.80 16.96
N THR A 205 -9.48 -6.89 16.30
CA THR A 205 -8.67 -7.96 16.89
C THR A 205 -7.24 -7.49 17.16
N ILE A 206 -6.60 -6.76 16.22
CA ILE A 206 -5.29 -6.16 16.45
C ILE A 206 -5.35 -5.20 17.66
N ALA A 207 -6.36 -4.32 17.71
CA ALA A 207 -6.51 -3.36 18.80
C ALA A 207 -6.69 -4.04 20.16
N SER A 208 -7.57 -5.05 20.24
CA SER A 208 -7.82 -5.81 21.47
C SER A 208 -6.57 -6.55 21.94
N HIS A 209 -5.87 -7.20 21.01
CA HIS A 209 -4.62 -7.91 21.36
C HIS A 209 -3.53 -6.96 21.86
N ARG A 210 -3.37 -5.79 21.19
CA ARG A 210 -2.39 -4.77 21.61
C ARG A 210 -2.71 -4.22 23.00
N MET A 211 -3.98 -3.93 23.29
CA MET A 211 -4.41 -3.50 24.62
C MET A 211 -4.15 -4.57 25.70
N ALA A 212 -4.39 -5.84 25.37
CA ALA A 212 -4.14 -6.96 26.29
C ALA A 212 -2.65 -7.11 26.70
N ILE A 213 -1.73 -6.67 25.84
CA ILE A 213 -0.29 -6.67 26.14
C ILE A 213 0.24 -5.27 26.56
N GLY A 214 -0.64 -4.37 26.99
CA GLY A 214 -0.28 -3.04 27.51
C GLY A 214 0.16 -2.02 26.46
N LYS A 215 -0.15 -2.24 25.17
CA LYS A 215 0.14 -1.30 24.09
C LYS A 215 -1.09 -0.47 23.72
N SER A 216 -0.87 0.66 23.03
CA SER A 216 -1.96 1.44 22.42
C SER A 216 -2.79 0.57 21.47
N ALA A 217 -4.12 0.78 21.46
CA ALA A 217 -5.04 0.12 20.54
C ALA A 217 -4.65 0.35 19.06
N TYR A 218 -4.14 1.52 18.76
CA TYR A 218 -3.72 1.87 17.40
C TYR A 218 -2.27 1.46 17.12
N MET A 219 -2.02 1.08 15.87
CA MET A 219 -0.69 0.72 15.41
C MET A 219 0.26 1.91 15.50
N GLU A 220 1.47 1.67 16.00
CA GLU A 220 2.52 2.68 16.04
C GLU A 220 2.89 3.11 14.62
N ARG A 221 3.01 4.43 14.43
CA ARG A 221 3.45 5.02 13.18
C ARG A 221 4.85 5.58 13.35
N SER A 222 5.67 5.49 12.31
CA SER A 222 7.05 5.95 12.36
C SER A 222 7.15 7.43 12.75
N GLY A 223 8.19 7.76 13.51
CA GLY A 223 8.38 8.94 14.35
C GLY A 223 8.23 10.36 13.76
N GLY A 224 7.84 10.53 12.48
CA GLY A 224 7.53 11.85 11.92
C GLY A 224 6.26 12.50 12.49
N ASN A 225 5.35 11.69 13.02
CA ASN A 225 4.05 12.18 13.51
C ASN A 225 4.05 12.73 14.94
N LYS A 226 5.15 12.62 15.69
CA LYS A 226 5.23 13.08 17.09
C LYS A 226 4.97 14.57 17.27
N PHE A 227 5.16 15.36 16.23
CA PHE A 227 5.07 16.82 16.26
C PHE A 227 3.82 17.36 15.55
N LEU A 228 2.96 16.48 15.04
CA LEU A 228 1.74 16.86 14.34
C LEU A 228 0.53 16.67 15.25
N ASN A 229 -0.04 17.78 15.71
CA ASN A 229 -1.31 17.78 16.45
C ASN A 229 -2.54 17.66 15.51
N ALA A 230 -2.33 17.76 14.22
CA ALA A 230 -3.36 17.66 13.18
C ALA A 230 -2.93 16.66 12.11
N GLY A 231 -3.88 16.21 11.31
CA GLY A 231 -3.68 15.26 10.22
C GLY A 231 -4.66 14.09 10.30
N ILE A 232 -4.61 13.20 9.33
CA ILE A 232 -5.57 12.10 9.20
C ILE A 232 -5.60 11.11 10.39
N PHE A 233 -4.59 11.12 11.24
CA PHE A 233 -4.49 10.26 12.43
C PHE A 233 -4.80 10.98 13.74
N SER A 234 -5.22 12.25 13.71
CA SER A 234 -5.67 12.96 14.89
C SER A 234 -7.00 12.42 15.40
N ASP A 235 -7.26 12.55 16.70
CA ASP A 235 -8.51 12.06 17.29
C ASP A 235 -9.74 12.83 16.77
N ALA A 236 -9.59 14.11 16.45
CA ALA A 236 -10.62 14.92 15.82
C ALA A 236 -10.99 14.40 14.42
N SER A 237 -9.99 14.05 13.60
CA SER A 237 -10.20 13.49 12.26
C SER A 237 -10.86 12.11 12.31
N LYS A 238 -10.53 11.28 13.30
CA LYS A 238 -11.14 9.95 13.50
C LYS A 238 -12.62 10.07 13.88
N LYS A 239 -12.97 11.06 14.72
CA LYS A 239 -14.35 11.30 15.15
C LYS A 239 -15.24 11.72 13.99
N HIS A 240 -14.78 12.65 13.18
CA HIS A 240 -15.49 13.12 11.98
C HIS A 240 -15.73 11.98 10.97
N PHE A 241 -14.75 11.11 10.78
CA PHE A 241 -14.88 9.99 9.86
C PHE A 241 -15.89 8.92 10.33
N SER A 242 -15.93 8.62 11.64
CA SER A 242 -16.94 7.69 12.18
C SER A 242 -18.37 8.18 12.03
N GLU A 243 -18.55 9.50 11.89
CA GLU A 243 -19.84 10.13 11.59
C GLU A 243 -20.18 10.11 10.10
N CYS A 244 -19.15 10.24 9.22
CA CYS A 244 -19.32 10.21 7.76
C CYS A 244 -19.49 8.79 7.19
N LEU A 245 -18.86 7.79 7.76
CA LEU A 245 -19.12 6.38 7.47
C LEU A 245 -20.37 5.90 8.22
N ASN A 246 -21.50 6.57 8.10
CA ASN A 246 -22.79 6.02 8.46
C ASN A 246 -23.15 4.82 7.56
N VAL A 247 -22.29 3.82 7.55
CA VAL A 247 -22.69 2.45 7.33
C VAL A 247 -23.63 2.16 8.50
N GLN A 248 -24.93 2.18 8.21
CA GLN A 248 -26.08 2.02 9.09
C GLN A 248 -25.73 1.12 10.28
N LYS A 249 -25.28 1.72 11.39
CA LYS A 249 -25.42 1.13 12.70
C LYS A 249 -26.89 1.26 13.05
N LYS A 250 -27.73 0.37 12.54
CA LYS A 250 -28.95 0.05 13.25
C LYS A 250 -28.53 -0.52 14.60
N ASP A 251 -28.66 0.35 15.57
CA ASP A 251 -28.86 0.13 16.99
C ASP A 251 -28.49 -1.23 17.57
N LYS A 252 -27.36 -1.25 18.27
CA LYS A 252 -27.37 -1.83 19.63
C LYS A 252 -26.42 -1.02 20.49
N VAL A 253 -26.99 -0.32 21.44
CA VAL A 253 -26.29 0.20 22.62
C VAL A 253 -25.47 -0.95 23.20
N ILE A 254 -24.16 -0.86 23.01
CA ILE A 254 -23.25 -1.83 23.58
C ILE A 254 -23.04 -1.40 25.03
N SER A 255 -23.76 -2.02 25.94
CA SER A 255 -23.60 -1.86 27.39
C SER A 255 -22.17 -2.28 27.84
N ARG A 256 -21.72 -1.80 28.99
CA ARG A 256 -20.42 -2.16 29.63
C ARG A 256 -20.18 -3.68 29.72
N ASN A 257 -21.23 -4.51 29.74
CA ASN A 257 -21.15 -5.96 29.73
C ASN A 257 -20.59 -6.54 28.41
N SER A 258 -20.67 -5.82 27.29
CA SER A 258 -20.13 -6.31 26.01
C SER A 258 -18.60 -6.24 25.93
N GLN A 259 -17.93 -5.44 26.78
CA GLN A 259 -16.47 -5.45 26.86
C GLN A 259 -15.96 -6.70 27.60
N MET A 260 -16.66 -7.15 28.63
CA MET A 260 -16.31 -8.42 29.31
C MET A 260 -16.60 -9.63 28.41
N ASN A 261 -17.72 -9.65 27.71
CA ASN A 261 -18.04 -10.71 26.75
C ASN A 261 -17.10 -10.71 25.52
N ARG A 262 -16.56 -9.55 25.12
CA ARG A 262 -15.49 -9.46 24.13
C ARG A 262 -14.15 -10.01 24.63
N LEU A 263 -13.82 -9.83 25.91
CA LEU A 263 -12.63 -10.42 26.54
C LEU A 263 -12.77 -11.94 26.67
N GLU A 264 -13.97 -12.44 26.93
CA GLU A 264 -14.22 -13.90 27.02
C GLU A 264 -14.28 -14.55 25.62
N SER A 265 -14.87 -13.90 24.62
CA SER A 265 -14.74 -14.35 23.23
C SER A 265 -13.29 -14.32 22.75
N TYR A 266 -12.51 -13.34 23.21
CA TYR A 266 -11.08 -13.25 22.94
C TYR A 266 -10.28 -14.38 23.58
N LYS A 267 -10.60 -14.77 24.82
CA LYS A 267 -10.04 -15.98 25.47
C LYS A 267 -10.38 -17.25 24.71
N LYS A 268 -11.57 -17.31 24.11
CA LYS A 268 -12.00 -18.42 23.25
C LYS A 268 -11.22 -18.52 21.94
N TYR A 269 -10.74 -17.39 21.40
CA TYR A 269 -9.89 -17.35 20.19
C TYR A 269 -8.38 -17.35 20.46
N THR A 270 -7.96 -17.15 21.72
CA THR A 270 -6.54 -17.27 22.12
C THR A 270 -6.11 -18.70 22.39
N SER A 271 -7.05 -19.63 22.57
CA SER A 271 -6.78 -21.04 22.40
C SER A 271 -7.00 -21.39 20.92
N LEU A 272 -5.92 -21.56 20.19
CA LEU A 272 -5.93 -22.07 18.82
C LEU A 272 -6.74 -23.38 18.66
N ASP A 273 -7.03 -24.06 19.76
CA ASP A 273 -7.82 -25.26 19.83
C ASP A 273 -9.23 -25.15 19.25
N HIS A 274 -9.80 -23.93 19.18
CA HIS A 274 -11.14 -23.73 18.63
C HIS A 274 -11.15 -23.22 17.17
N ALA A 275 -10.05 -22.64 16.68
CA ALA A 275 -9.97 -22.14 15.30
C ALA A 275 -9.67 -23.26 14.28
N LEU A 276 -9.32 -24.42 14.73
CA LEU A 276 -8.79 -25.53 13.93
C LEU A 276 -9.54 -26.84 14.10
N THR A 277 -10.86 -26.80 14.28
CA THR A 277 -11.73 -27.98 14.17
C THR A 277 -11.91 -28.41 12.71
N TRP A 278 -10.82 -28.54 11.98
CA TRP A 278 -10.84 -29.12 10.63
C TRP A 278 -10.64 -30.61 10.72
N GLU A 279 -11.31 -31.33 9.86
CA GLU A 279 -11.13 -32.81 9.78
C GLU A 279 -9.66 -33.21 9.52
N ASN A 280 -8.84 -32.32 8.98
CA ASN A 280 -7.41 -32.53 8.68
C ASN A 280 -6.44 -32.01 9.76
N ALA A 281 -6.88 -31.17 10.69
CA ALA A 281 -6.06 -30.70 11.81
C ALA A 281 -5.83 -31.78 12.88
N ASN A 282 -6.58 -32.87 12.85
CA ASN A 282 -6.43 -34.01 13.74
C ASN A 282 -5.06 -34.73 13.67
N GLN A 283 -4.21 -34.36 12.68
CA GLN A 283 -2.84 -34.91 12.57
C GLN A 283 -1.78 -34.05 13.27
N LEU A 284 -2.13 -32.83 13.69
CA LEU A 284 -1.21 -31.92 14.37
C LEU A 284 -1.56 -31.87 15.86
N ALA A 285 -0.67 -32.38 16.70
CA ALA A 285 -0.93 -32.47 18.13
C ALA A 285 -1.21 -31.11 18.76
N PRO A 286 -2.25 -30.95 19.61
CA PRO A 286 -2.59 -29.69 20.29
C PRO A 286 -1.43 -29.05 21.07
N ARG A 287 -0.43 -29.85 21.47
CA ARG A 287 0.77 -29.37 22.17
C ARG A 287 1.67 -28.43 21.35
N ASP A 288 1.68 -28.56 20.03
CA ASP A 288 2.53 -27.71 19.18
C ASP A 288 1.96 -26.32 18.98
N MET A 289 0.66 -26.18 19.11
CA MET A 289 -0.06 -24.91 18.91
C MET A 289 0.00 -24.00 20.13
N SER A 290 0.01 -24.56 21.35
CA SER A 290 0.20 -23.77 22.59
C SER A 290 1.59 -23.12 22.66
N ARG A 291 2.55 -23.59 21.86
CA ARG A 291 3.90 -23.00 21.73
C ARG A 291 3.95 -21.79 20.81
N LEU A 292 2.94 -21.59 19.96
CA LEU A 292 2.84 -20.43 19.08
C LEU A 292 2.35 -19.18 19.84
N LYS A 293 3.11 -18.69 20.83
CA LYS A 293 2.87 -17.41 21.50
C LYS A 293 3.10 -16.23 20.54
N ARG A 294 2.30 -16.12 19.48
CA ARG A 294 2.43 -15.06 18.48
C ARG A 294 1.37 -13.98 18.68
N SER A 295 1.79 -12.74 18.43
CA SER A 295 0.86 -11.63 18.36
C SER A 295 0.03 -11.70 17.08
N PHE A 296 -1.24 -11.34 17.15
CA PHE A 296 -2.12 -11.27 15.99
C PHE A 296 -1.65 -10.18 15.01
N ALA A 297 -1.31 -10.58 13.78
CA ALA A 297 -0.86 -9.72 12.69
C ALA A 297 0.05 -8.55 13.15
N PRO A 298 1.21 -8.81 13.75
CA PRO A 298 2.03 -7.79 14.42
C PRO A 298 2.52 -6.68 13.48
N ALA A 299 2.60 -6.93 12.18
CA ALA A 299 2.92 -5.92 11.17
C ALA A 299 1.66 -5.19 10.63
N GLY A 300 0.48 -5.48 11.19
CA GLY A 300 -0.79 -4.82 10.85
C GLY A 300 -1.41 -5.29 9.56
N GLN A 301 -2.39 -4.53 9.08
CA GLN A 301 -3.09 -4.82 7.84
C GLN A 301 -2.80 -3.79 6.74
N SER A 302 -3.01 -4.20 5.50
CA SER A 302 -2.89 -3.37 4.31
C SER A 302 -3.99 -3.69 3.29
N THR A 303 -4.13 -2.83 2.30
CA THR A 303 -5.03 -3.04 1.16
C THR A 303 -4.38 -2.59 -0.13
N GLN A 304 -5.02 -2.88 -1.25
CA GLN A 304 -4.60 -2.46 -2.59
C GLN A 304 -5.81 -1.95 -3.37
N MET A 305 -5.58 -0.90 -4.18
CA MET A 305 -6.52 -0.39 -5.18
C MET A 305 -5.87 -0.37 -6.56
N ILE A 306 -6.68 -0.65 -7.57
CA ILE A 306 -6.31 -0.60 -8.99
C ILE A 306 -6.57 0.81 -9.49
N ILE A 307 -5.65 1.36 -10.28
CA ILE A 307 -5.69 2.72 -10.80
C ILE A 307 -5.86 2.69 -12.31
N GLY A 308 -6.88 3.37 -12.82
CA GLY A 308 -7.12 3.50 -14.26
C GLY A 308 -7.83 2.32 -14.91
N ALA A 309 -8.42 1.40 -14.14
CA ALA A 309 -9.34 0.39 -14.65
C ALA A 309 -10.75 0.97 -14.84
N THR A 310 -11.07 2.01 -14.11
CA THR A 310 -12.34 2.73 -14.10
C THR A 310 -12.09 4.25 -14.13
N GLY A 311 -13.15 5.03 -14.31
CA GLY A 311 -13.07 6.48 -14.46
C GLY A 311 -12.88 7.28 -13.17
N GLU A 312 -12.58 6.65 -12.04
CA GLU A 312 -12.45 7.35 -10.76
C GLU A 312 -11.31 8.36 -10.77
N SER A 313 -11.59 9.52 -10.15
CA SER A 313 -10.61 10.57 -9.97
C SER A 313 -9.59 10.23 -8.88
N ASP A 314 -8.43 10.89 -8.92
CA ASP A 314 -7.42 10.79 -7.85
C ASP A 314 -7.97 11.29 -6.51
N TYR A 315 -8.90 12.26 -6.55
CA TYR A 315 -9.59 12.76 -5.36
C TYR A 315 -10.40 11.66 -4.67
N THR A 316 -11.20 10.90 -5.43
CA THR A 316 -11.96 9.76 -4.92
C THR A 316 -11.05 8.70 -4.32
N LEU A 317 -9.95 8.35 -5.02
CA LEU A 317 -8.95 7.41 -4.53
C LEU A 317 -8.29 7.88 -3.23
N LEU A 318 -7.95 9.16 -3.15
CA LEU A 318 -7.26 9.72 -1.99
C LEU A 318 -8.19 9.89 -0.78
N GLN A 319 -9.45 10.26 -1.01
CA GLN A 319 -10.48 10.29 0.04
C GLN A 319 -10.72 8.88 0.61
N THR A 320 -10.87 7.89 -0.27
CA THR A 320 -11.02 6.49 0.14
C THR A 320 -9.78 6.03 0.93
N THR A 321 -8.59 6.37 0.48
CA THR A 321 -7.34 6.07 1.19
C THR A 321 -7.31 6.66 2.59
N GLN A 322 -7.67 7.94 2.74
CA GLN A 322 -7.76 8.61 4.03
C GLN A 322 -8.78 7.92 4.95
N ALA A 323 -9.94 7.62 4.39
CA ALA A 323 -11.01 6.90 5.07
C ALA A 323 -10.56 5.53 5.61
N LEU A 324 -9.85 4.78 4.80
CA LEU A 324 -9.31 3.48 5.18
C LEU A 324 -8.25 3.56 6.29
N TYR A 325 -7.39 4.58 6.26
CA TYR A 325 -6.44 4.81 7.36
C TYR A 325 -7.14 5.16 8.66
N GLN A 326 -8.16 6.00 8.62
CA GLN A 326 -8.87 6.47 9.81
C GLN A 326 -9.79 5.40 10.39
N GLY A 327 -10.52 4.66 9.54
CA GLY A 327 -11.51 3.68 9.98
C GLY A 327 -10.94 2.32 10.33
N PHE A 328 -9.88 1.87 9.63
CA PHE A 328 -9.37 0.51 9.76
C PHE A 328 -7.91 0.43 10.25
N ASP A 329 -7.30 1.54 10.64
CA ASP A 329 -5.91 1.62 11.12
C ASP A 329 -4.90 0.91 10.20
N LEU A 330 -5.11 1.00 8.88
CA LEU A 330 -4.25 0.37 7.90
C LEU A 330 -2.81 0.87 8.01
N LYS A 331 -1.85 -0.03 7.86
CA LYS A 331 -0.43 0.35 7.76
C LYS A 331 -0.10 0.98 6.41
N ARG A 332 -0.72 0.49 5.34
CA ARG A 332 -0.48 0.98 3.99
C ARG A 332 -1.64 0.66 3.06
N VAL A 333 -1.91 1.59 2.17
CA VAL A 333 -2.68 1.39 0.94
C VAL A 333 -1.69 1.28 -0.21
N PHE A 334 -1.83 0.25 -1.03
CA PHE A 334 -1.06 0.06 -2.25
C PHE A 334 -1.90 0.49 -3.45
N TYR A 335 -1.25 1.13 -4.41
CA TYR A 335 -1.83 1.49 -5.69
C TYR A 335 -1.20 0.63 -6.77
N SER A 336 -1.97 0.24 -7.76
CA SER A 336 -1.52 -0.58 -8.88
C SER A 336 -2.08 -0.04 -10.18
N ALA A 337 -1.22 0.52 -11.02
CA ALA A 337 -1.62 0.93 -12.35
C ALA A 337 -2.18 -0.27 -13.13
N TYR A 338 -3.36 -0.12 -13.69
CA TYR A 338 -4.01 -1.16 -14.47
C TYR A 338 -3.25 -1.41 -15.78
N ILE A 339 -2.99 -2.67 -16.06
CA ILE A 339 -2.44 -3.12 -17.34
C ILE A 339 -3.58 -3.80 -18.10
N PRO A 340 -4.00 -3.27 -19.26
CA PRO A 340 -5.05 -3.87 -20.06
C PRO A 340 -4.63 -5.24 -20.63
N LEU A 341 -5.26 -6.30 -20.13
CA LEU A 341 -4.98 -7.69 -20.49
C LEU A 341 -6.19 -8.41 -21.06
N ASN A 342 -7.38 -7.85 -20.82
CA ASN A 342 -8.65 -8.44 -21.22
C ASN A 342 -9.39 -7.44 -22.10
N GLU A 343 -10.00 -7.93 -23.17
CA GLU A 343 -10.95 -7.17 -23.98
C GLU A 343 -12.29 -7.08 -23.24
N ASP A 344 -12.73 -5.87 -22.95
CA ASP A 344 -14.03 -5.60 -22.32
C ASP A 344 -14.42 -4.12 -22.57
N ASN A 345 -15.68 -3.88 -22.89
CA ASN A 345 -16.18 -2.54 -23.23
C ASN A 345 -16.08 -1.50 -22.11
N VAL A 346 -15.91 -1.95 -20.86
CA VAL A 346 -15.82 -1.08 -19.68
C VAL A 346 -14.38 -0.94 -19.16
N LEU A 347 -13.41 -1.55 -19.83
CA LEU A 347 -11.99 -1.48 -19.50
C LEU A 347 -11.24 -0.70 -20.58
N PRO A 348 -10.10 -0.10 -20.26
CA PRO A 348 -9.19 0.44 -21.27
C PRO A 348 -8.79 -0.60 -22.31
N GLU A 349 -8.66 -0.19 -23.56
CA GLU A 349 -8.27 -1.05 -24.69
C GLU A 349 -6.90 -1.69 -24.46
N ILE A 350 -6.75 -2.92 -25.00
CA ILE A 350 -5.45 -3.63 -24.97
C ILE A 350 -4.41 -2.77 -25.71
N GLY A 351 -3.25 -2.61 -25.07
CA GLY A 351 -2.18 -1.74 -25.59
C GLY A 351 -2.20 -0.32 -25.02
N THR A 352 -3.25 0.10 -24.33
CA THR A 352 -3.24 1.37 -23.58
C THR A 352 -2.13 1.34 -22.53
N PRO A 353 -1.22 2.35 -22.49
CA PRO A 353 -0.16 2.38 -21.51
C PRO A 353 -0.71 2.45 -20.07
N PRO A 354 -0.16 1.66 -19.14
CA PRO A 354 -0.55 1.76 -17.73
C PRO A 354 -0.27 3.17 -17.18
N PRO A 355 -1.14 3.75 -16.34
CA PRO A 355 -0.99 5.10 -15.79
C PRO A 355 0.05 5.16 -14.67
N LEU A 356 1.31 4.83 -14.95
CA LEU A 356 2.40 4.73 -13.97
C LEU A 356 2.71 6.07 -13.30
N LEU A 357 2.63 7.18 -14.03
CA LEU A 357 2.85 8.51 -13.45
C LEU A 357 1.75 8.85 -12.44
N ARG A 358 0.50 8.54 -12.76
CA ARG A 358 -0.64 8.72 -11.86
C ARG A 358 -0.49 7.86 -10.59
N GLU A 359 -0.13 6.59 -10.73
CA GLU A 359 0.21 5.71 -9.60
C GLU A 359 1.30 6.34 -8.72
N HIS A 360 2.38 6.82 -9.34
CA HIS A 360 3.48 7.46 -8.62
C HIS A 360 3.04 8.71 -7.85
N ARG A 361 2.15 9.56 -8.43
CA ARG A 361 1.60 10.73 -7.74
C ARG A 361 0.73 10.34 -6.55
N LEU A 362 -0.08 9.30 -6.68
CA LEU A 362 -0.87 8.77 -5.58
C LEU A 362 0.01 8.24 -4.44
N TYR A 363 1.11 7.55 -4.72
CA TYR A 363 2.08 7.16 -3.69
C TYR A 363 2.74 8.35 -3.01
N GLN A 364 3.05 9.43 -3.75
CA GLN A 364 3.58 10.67 -3.17
C GLN A 364 2.53 11.33 -2.28
N ALA A 365 1.27 11.40 -2.70
CA ALA A 365 0.17 11.95 -1.93
C ALA A 365 -0.11 11.11 -0.66
N ASP A 366 -0.12 9.78 -0.75
CA ASP A 366 -0.21 8.87 0.39
C ASP A 366 0.87 9.18 1.45
N TRP A 367 2.09 9.47 0.99
CA TRP A 367 3.18 9.88 1.88
C TRP A 367 2.90 11.21 2.58
N LEU A 368 2.29 12.18 1.87
CA LEU A 368 1.88 13.47 2.45
C LEU A 368 0.78 13.29 3.50
N LEU A 369 -0.22 12.46 3.25
CA LEU A 369 -1.26 12.12 4.22
C LEU A 369 -0.66 11.53 5.51
N ARG A 370 0.23 10.55 5.36
CA ARG A 370 0.72 9.77 6.50
C ARG A 370 1.77 10.51 7.34
N PHE A 371 2.61 11.32 6.74
CA PHE A 371 3.79 11.86 7.42
C PHE A 371 3.88 13.37 7.47
N TYR A 372 3.13 14.10 6.65
CA TYR A 372 3.20 15.56 6.56
C TYR A 372 1.97 16.26 7.10
N GLY A 373 0.96 15.50 7.53
CA GLY A 373 -0.28 16.06 8.09
C GLY A 373 -1.20 16.70 7.07
N PHE A 374 -1.06 16.38 5.79
CA PHE A 374 -2.04 16.76 4.78
C PHE A 374 -3.31 15.93 4.91
N GLN A 375 -4.40 16.48 4.43
CA GLN A 375 -5.67 15.79 4.22
C GLN A 375 -5.98 15.70 2.73
N ALA A 376 -6.83 14.73 2.34
CA ALA A 376 -7.19 14.54 0.94
C ALA A 376 -7.80 15.79 0.31
N GLY A 377 -8.69 16.49 1.06
CA GLY A 377 -9.33 17.71 0.60
C GLY A 377 -8.42 18.96 0.53
N GLU A 378 -7.19 18.90 1.13
CA GLU A 378 -6.18 19.94 0.92
C GLU A 378 -5.44 19.74 -0.41
N LEU A 379 -5.22 18.47 -0.79
CA LEU A 379 -4.43 18.15 -1.98
C LEU A 379 -5.25 18.23 -3.26
N LEU A 380 -6.51 17.81 -3.23
CA LEU A 380 -7.42 17.76 -4.37
C LEU A 380 -8.84 18.17 -3.95
N SER A 381 -9.65 18.58 -4.92
CA SER A 381 -11.05 18.96 -4.74
C SER A 381 -11.92 18.43 -5.87
N SER A 382 -13.23 18.70 -5.82
CA SER A 382 -14.16 18.39 -6.92
C SER A 382 -13.86 19.18 -8.19
N GLU A 383 -13.34 20.41 -8.05
CA GLU A 383 -12.97 21.28 -9.19
C GLU A 383 -11.65 20.87 -9.79
N GLN A 384 -10.73 20.30 -8.97
CA GLN A 384 -9.44 19.80 -9.41
C GLN A 384 -9.24 18.37 -8.91
N PRO A 385 -9.89 17.39 -9.57
CA PRO A 385 -9.98 16.05 -9.03
C PRO A 385 -8.75 15.16 -9.28
N ASN A 386 -7.83 15.58 -10.17
CA ASN A 386 -6.66 14.78 -10.53
C ASN A 386 -5.35 15.53 -10.31
N PHE A 387 -4.30 14.81 -9.96
CA PHE A 387 -2.97 15.35 -9.80
C PHE A 387 -2.35 15.77 -11.14
N ASN A 388 -1.53 16.79 -11.06
CA ASN A 388 -0.64 17.14 -12.16
C ASN A 388 0.45 16.06 -12.29
N GLU A 389 0.54 15.41 -13.44
CA GLU A 389 1.53 14.35 -13.67
C GLU A 389 2.96 14.89 -13.80
N MET A 390 3.13 16.16 -14.19
CA MET A 390 4.45 16.78 -14.40
C MET A 390 5.13 17.18 -13.10
N ILE A 391 4.35 17.52 -12.05
CA ILE A 391 4.84 18.08 -10.79
C ILE A 391 4.45 17.14 -9.64
N ASP A 392 5.26 17.08 -8.60
CA ASP A 392 4.87 16.31 -7.42
C ASP A 392 3.72 16.98 -6.63
N PRO A 393 2.85 16.21 -5.97
CA PRO A 393 1.65 16.74 -5.30
C PRO A 393 1.91 17.86 -4.29
N LYS A 394 3.07 17.86 -3.64
CA LYS A 394 3.43 18.90 -2.67
C LYS A 394 3.81 20.21 -3.34
N CYS A 395 4.55 20.14 -4.44
CA CYS A 395 4.86 21.31 -5.26
C CYS A 395 3.58 21.87 -5.91
N ASP A 396 2.73 21.00 -6.46
CA ASP A 396 1.46 21.40 -7.06
C ASP A 396 0.56 22.11 -6.05
N TRP A 397 0.45 21.56 -4.83
CA TRP A 397 -0.27 22.22 -3.73
C TRP A 397 0.32 23.59 -3.41
N ALA A 398 1.64 23.71 -3.27
CA ALA A 398 2.30 24.97 -2.92
C ALA A 398 2.12 26.04 -4.01
N LEU A 399 2.15 25.66 -5.29
CA LEU A 399 1.92 26.57 -6.41
C LEU A 399 0.48 27.10 -6.46
N ARG A 400 -0.48 26.32 -5.97
CA ARG A 400 -1.89 26.76 -5.83
C ARG A 400 -2.15 27.62 -4.60
N HIS A 401 -1.20 27.65 -3.65
CA HIS A 401 -1.30 28.37 -2.38
C HIS A 401 -0.13 29.35 -2.22
N MET A 402 0.19 30.07 -3.31
CA MET A 402 1.32 31.01 -3.31
C MET A 402 1.17 32.15 -2.30
N GLU A 403 -0.06 32.42 -1.85
CA GLU A 403 -0.35 33.38 -0.78
C GLU A 403 0.26 33.00 0.59
N GLN A 404 0.64 31.73 0.79
CA GLN A 404 1.30 31.27 1.99
C GLN A 404 2.83 31.36 1.91
N PHE A 405 3.37 31.77 0.76
CA PHE A 405 4.81 31.78 0.48
C PHE A 405 5.32 33.17 0.11
N PRO A 406 6.59 33.49 0.39
CA PRO A 406 7.62 32.63 0.99
C PRO A 406 7.49 32.49 2.53
N VAL A 407 7.91 31.34 3.05
CA VAL A 407 7.90 31.02 4.48
C VAL A 407 9.26 31.34 5.09
N GLU A 408 9.28 32.16 6.17
CA GLU A 408 10.51 32.41 6.92
C GLU A 408 10.84 31.20 7.83
N VAL A 409 11.94 30.49 7.50
CA VAL A 409 12.29 29.23 8.15
C VAL A 409 12.64 29.37 9.65
N GLU A 410 13.13 30.54 10.06
CA GLU A 410 13.48 30.79 11.45
C GLU A 410 12.25 30.96 12.35
N LYS A 411 11.09 31.33 11.78
CA LYS A 411 9.86 31.62 12.54
C LYS A 411 8.78 30.58 12.34
N ALA A 412 8.77 29.91 11.19
CA ALA A 412 7.70 29.01 10.78
C ALA A 412 7.47 27.84 11.76
N SER A 413 6.20 27.47 11.95
CA SER A 413 5.87 26.27 12.72
C SER A 413 6.39 25.00 12.04
N TYR A 414 6.51 23.90 12.79
CA TYR A 414 6.87 22.61 12.21
C TYR A 414 5.87 22.19 11.10
N ALA A 415 4.57 22.41 11.33
CA ALA A 415 3.53 22.11 10.37
C ALA A 415 3.66 22.94 9.09
N THR A 416 3.95 24.26 9.24
CA THR A 416 4.19 25.16 8.09
C THR A 416 5.42 24.73 7.30
N LEU A 417 6.52 24.36 7.97
CA LEU A 417 7.72 23.84 7.30
C LEU A 417 7.42 22.58 6.48
N LEU A 418 6.52 21.73 6.95
CA LEU A 418 6.10 20.53 6.19
C LEU A 418 5.29 20.85 4.95
N ARG A 419 4.71 22.04 4.83
CA ARG A 419 4.02 22.50 3.61
C ARG A 419 5.02 22.94 2.52
N VAL A 420 6.24 23.32 2.89
CA VAL A 420 7.26 23.82 1.97
C VAL A 420 7.82 22.68 1.11
N PRO A 421 7.76 22.78 -0.26
CA PRO A 421 8.44 21.85 -1.16
C PRO A 421 9.93 21.73 -0.84
N GLY A 422 10.47 20.51 -0.83
CA GLY A 422 11.88 20.26 -0.51
C GLY A 422 12.20 20.18 0.98
N ILE A 423 11.26 20.44 1.89
CA ILE A 423 11.42 20.23 3.33
C ILE A 423 10.62 19.00 3.77
N GLY A 424 11.31 17.98 4.27
CA GLY A 424 10.71 16.77 4.80
C GLY A 424 10.64 16.74 6.33
N PRO A 425 9.99 15.73 6.96
CA PRO A 425 9.85 15.63 8.41
C PRO A 425 11.18 15.72 9.17
N LYS A 426 12.21 15.03 8.66
CA LYS A 426 13.56 15.08 9.28
C LYS A 426 14.18 16.47 9.19
N SER A 427 14.09 17.12 8.02
CA SER A 427 14.63 18.47 7.84
C SER A 427 13.87 19.49 8.66
N ALA A 428 12.53 19.44 8.68
CA ALA A 428 11.70 20.33 9.50
C ALA A 428 12.03 20.20 11.00
N SER A 429 12.21 18.96 11.51
CA SER A 429 12.62 18.72 12.90
C SER A 429 14.00 19.30 13.20
N ARG A 430 14.97 19.12 12.29
CA ARG A 430 16.32 19.69 12.44
C ARG A 430 16.30 21.22 12.43
N ILE A 431 15.53 21.85 11.55
CA ILE A 431 15.34 23.31 11.49
C ILE A 431 14.77 23.81 12.81
N THR A 432 13.66 23.23 13.29
CA THR A 432 13.00 23.67 14.54
C THR A 432 13.89 23.49 15.77
N TYR A 433 14.81 22.54 15.75
CA TYR A 433 15.80 22.37 16.79
C TYR A 433 16.96 23.37 16.67
N ALA A 434 17.59 23.46 15.51
CA ALA A 434 18.81 24.22 15.29
C ALA A 434 18.64 25.74 15.48
N ARG A 435 17.50 26.30 15.03
CA ARG A 435 17.19 27.74 15.20
C ARG A 435 17.11 28.22 16.64
N ARG A 436 17.05 27.31 17.62
CA ARG A 436 17.10 27.66 19.06
C ARG A 436 18.50 28.04 19.53
N TYR A 437 19.53 27.62 18.79
CA TYR A 437 20.94 27.76 19.15
C TYR A 437 21.67 28.79 18.29
N GLY A 438 21.08 29.26 17.21
CA GLY A 438 21.70 30.25 16.35
C GLY A 438 20.89 30.53 15.08
N ARG A 439 21.31 31.57 14.35
CA ARG A 439 20.72 31.94 13.09
C ARG A 439 21.07 30.89 12.03
N LEU A 440 20.12 30.65 11.14
CA LEU A 440 20.27 29.72 10.05
C LEU A 440 20.67 30.45 8.76
N ASP A 441 21.35 29.74 7.89
CA ASP A 441 21.65 30.15 6.53
C ASP A 441 21.33 29.02 5.54
N TYR A 442 21.36 29.28 4.24
CA TYR A 442 21.04 28.28 3.22
C TYR A 442 22.04 27.12 3.19
N ALA A 443 23.30 27.35 3.59
CA ALA A 443 24.30 26.28 3.70
C ALA A 443 23.95 25.32 4.82
N SER A 444 23.51 25.83 5.97
CA SER A 444 23.01 25.04 7.10
C SER A 444 21.75 24.26 6.74
N LEU A 445 20.80 24.89 6.02
CA LEU A 445 19.59 24.23 5.54
C LEU A 445 19.93 23.04 4.62
N LYS A 446 20.90 23.19 3.72
CA LYS A 446 21.40 22.10 2.88
C LYS A 446 21.97 20.95 3.69
N LYS A 447 22.79 21.24 4.71
CA LYS A 447 23.35 20.23 5.64
C LYS A 447 22.26 19.51 6.45
N MET A 448 21.15 20.19 6.76
CA MET A 448 19.98 19.60 7.43
C MET A 448 19.12 18.72 6.51
N GLY A 449 19.47 18.63 5.21
CA GLY A 449 18.78 17.79 4.24
C GLY A 449 17.61 18.48 3.53
N VAL A 450 17.58 19.81 3.51
CA VAL A 450 16.63 20.57 2.69
C VAL A 450 17.02 20.45 1.22
N VAL A 451 16.07 20.11 0.35
CA VAL A 451 16.26 20.06 -1.09
C VAL A 451 16.12 21.47 -1.66
N LEU A 452 17.22 22.24 -1.63
CA LEU A 452 17.20 23.65 -1.99
C LEU A 452 16.75 23.91 -3.45
N LYS A 453 16.98 22.99 -4.39
CA LYS A 453 16.48 23.08 -5.76
C LYS A 453 14.97 23.31 -5.85
N ARG A 454 14.21 22.89 -4.83
CA ARG A 454 12.77 23.07 -4.72
C ARG A 454 12.40 24.13 -3.69
N ALA A 455 13.07 24.12 -2.53
CA ALA A 455 12.68 24.93 -1.39
C ALA A 455 12.96 26.43 -1.60
N HIS A 456 14.00 26.82 -2.34
CA HIS A 456 14.43 28.22 -2.45
C HIS A 456 13.36 29.17 -3.04
N TYR A 457 12.41 28.65 -3.82
CA TYR A 457 11.28 29.43 -4.33
C TYR A 457 10.23 29.75 -3.27
N PHE A 458 10.19 28.98 -2.19
CA PHE A 458 9.10 28.97 -1.22
C PHE A 458 9.54 29.40 0.18
N ILE A 459 10.82 29.76 0.39
CA ILE A 459 11.35 30.13 1.70
C ILE A 459 12.19 31.39 1.69
N THR A 460 12.21 32.06 2.85
CA THR A 460 13.25 33.02 3.24
C THR A 460 14.04 32.48 4.44
N CYS A 461 15.27 32.92 4.55
CA CYS A 461 16.13 32.58 5.67
C CYS A 461 16.82 33.88 6.16
N GLY A 462 16.54 34.29 7.40
CA GLY A 462 16.95 35.58 7.93
C GLY A 462 16.39 36.77 7.15
N GLY A 463 15.17 36.64 6.62
CA GLY A 463 14.47 37.66 5.82
C GLY A 463 14.96 37.79 4.37
N LYS A 464 15.87 36.92 3.91
CA LYS A 464 16.45 36.98 2.56
C LYS A 464 16.07 35.76 1.74
N GLN A 465 15.78 35.96 0.46
CA GLN A 465 15.70 34.87 -0.52
C GLN A 465 17.10 34.39 -0.92
N MET A 466 17.23 33.13 -1.34
CA MET A 466 18.49 32.56 -1.84
C MET A 466 18.92 33.19 -3.16
N TYR A 467 17.95 33.46 -4.04
CA TYR A 467 18.11 34.09 -5.35
C TYR A 467 16.97 35.07 -5.57
N HIS A 468 17.22 36.13 -6.32
CA HIS A 468 16.18 37.05 -6.81
C HIS A 468 15.41 36.34 -7.93
N THR A 469 14.41 35.54 -7.57
CA THR A 469 13.56 34.84 -8.52
C THR A 469 12.13 35.37 -8.45
N PRO A 470 11.43 35.49 -9.60
CA PRO A 470 10.01 35.82 -9.58
C PRO A 470 9.22 34.81 -8.76
N ILE A 471 8.34 35.32 -7.87
CA ILE A 471 7.44 34.50 -7.07
C ILE A 471 6.13 34.32 -7.89
N GLU A 472 6.25 33.70 -9.04
CA GLU A 472 5.15 33.42 -9.96
C GLU A 472 5.01 31.92 -10.17
N ALA A 473 3.79 31.41 -10.03
CA ALA A 473 3.51 29.97 -10.16
C ALA A 473 3.96 29.41 -11.52
N SER A 474 3.71 30.15 -12.60
CA SER A 474 4.10 29.78 -13.97
C SER A 474 5.62 29.66 -14.15
N TYR A 475 6.36 30.62 -13.61
CA TYR A 475 7.83 30.62 -13.67
C TYR A 475 8.39 29.44 -12.86
N ILE A 476 7.94 29.28 -11.62
CA ILE A 476 8.41 28.23 -10.73
C ILE A 476 8.10 26.83 -11.31
N THR A 477 6.91 26.66 -11.87
CA THR A 477 6.50 25.40 -12.53
C THR A 477 7.50 25.00 -13.61
N ARG A 478 7.82 25.91 -14.53
CA ARG A 478 8.79 25.67 -15.61
C ARG A 478 10.17 25.28 -15.09
N GLN A 479 10.63 25.87 -13.99
CA GLN A 479 11.92 25.53 -13.39
C GLN A 479 11.92 24.16 -12.69
N LEU A 480 10.78 23.73 -12.15
CA LEU A 480 10.65 22.46 -11.42
C LEU A 480 10.48 21.24 -12.35
N ILE A 481 10.02 21.43 -13.58
CA ILE A 481 9.86 20.37 -14.57
C ILE A 481 11.23 19.97 -15.13
N SER A 482 11.53 18.67 -15.19
CA SER A 482 12.78 18.16 -15.80
C SER A 482 12.83 18.44 -17.31
N VAL A 483 14.03 18.42 -17.90
CA VAL A 483 14.23 18.70 -19.34
C VAL A 483 13.30 17.85 -20.21
N ASP A 484 13.27 16.53 -19.96
CA ASP A 484 12.44 15.60 -20.75
C ASP A 484 10.94 15.84 -20.60
N LYS A 485 10.51 16.42 -19.46
CA LYS A 485 9.11 16.78 -19.21
C LYS A 485 8.78 18.19 -19.66
N LYS A 486 9.78 19.08 -19.80
CA LYS A 486 9.58 20.45 -20.32
C LYS A 486 9.05 20.42 -21.75
N ASP A 487 9.57 19.54 -22.58
CA ASP A 487 9.12 19.42 -23.96
C ASP A 487 7.66 18.97 -24.02
N LEU A 488 7.28 17.98 -23.21
CA LEU A 488 5.90 17.53 -23.12
C LEU A 488 4.98 18.63 -22.55
N TRP A 489 5.42 19.35 -21.52
CA TRP A 489 4.69 20.49 -20.97
C TRP A 489 4.48 21.59 -22.02
N ASN A 490 5.53 21.97 -22.72
CA ASN A 490 5.48 23.00 -23.75
C ASN A 490 4.53 22.61 -24.90
N THR A 491 4.48 21.33 -25.28
CA THR A 491 3.57 20.80 -26.29
C THR A 491 2.10 20.88 -25.83
N GLN A 492 1.82 20.56 -24.57
CA GLN A 492 0.46 20.61 -24.02
C GLN A 492 -0.05 22.05 -23.81
N HIS A 493 0.86 23.01 -23.59
CA HIS A 493 0.56 24.41 -23.30
C HIS A 493 1.04 25.34 -24.43
N ALA A 494 1.13 24.83 -25.64
CA ALA A 494 1.64 25.58 -26.82
C ALA A 494 0.83 26.86 -27.14
N ASN A 495 -0.43 26.94 -26.70
CA ASN A 495 -1.27 28.14 -26.89
C ASN A 495 -1.10 29.16 -25.76
N GLU A 496 -0.40 28.85 -24.69
CA GLU A 496 0.01 29.83 -23.70
C GLU A 496 1.35 30.41 -24.16
N SER A 497 1.43 31.76 -24.36
CA SER A 497 2.61 32.45 -24.88
C SER A 497 3.80 32.45 -23.93
N PHE A 498 4.32 31.24 -23.62
CA PHE A 498 5.48 31.07 -22.77
C PHE A 498 6.74 30.94 -23.63
N THR A 499 7.44 32.02 -23.83
CA THR A 499 8.76 32.02 -24.45
C THR A 499 9.80 31.71 -23.37
N GLN A 500 10.65 30.69 -23.58
CA GLN A 500 11.80 30.47 -22.70
C GLN A 500 12.76 31.67 -22.93
N MET A 501 12.88 32.54 -21.93
CA MET A 501 13.85 33.64 -21.98
C MET A 501 15.27 33.06 -21.85
N THR A 502 16.12 33.41 -22.76
CA THR A 502 17.55 33.10 -22.75
C THR A 502 18.32 34.20 -22.01
N LEU A 503 19.59 33.98 -21.69
CA LEU A 503 20.45 35.02 -21.09
C LEU A 503 20.53 36.28 -21.93
N THR A 504 20.40 36.16 -23.25
CA THR A 504 20.34 37.27 -24.19
C THR A 504 19.07 38.13 -24.06
N ASP A 505 17.95 37.53 -23.60
CA ASP A 505 16.68 38.26 -23.39
C ASP A 505 16.74 39.16 -22.15
N PHE A 506 17.73 38.98 -21.29
CA PHE A 506 18.01 39.78 -20.10
C PHE A 506 19.09 40.85 -20.34
N GLY A 507 19.57 41.03 -21.59
CA GLY A 507 20.59 42.04 -21.93
C GLY A 507 21.96 41.78 -21.29
N VAL A 508 22.23 40.53 -20.90
CA VAL A 508 23.52 40.06 -20.38
C VAL A 508 24.24 39.38 -21.54
N CYS A 509 25.07 40.13 -22.27
CA CYS A 509 26.09 39.58 -23.16
C CYS A 509 27.33 39.21 -22.38
#